data_2147dd3918bf14d87ff1c87db8d3fd32
#
_entry.id   2147dd3918bf14d87ff1c87db8d3fd32
#
_cell.length_a   1.000
_cell.length_b   1.000
_cell.length_c   1.000
_cell.angle_alpha   90.00
_cell.angle_beta   90.00
_cell.angle_gamma   90.00
#
_symmetry.space_group_name_H-M   'P 1'
#
loop_
_entity.id
_entity.type
_entity.pdbx_description
1 polymer ?
#
loop_
_entity_poly.entity_id
_entity_poly.type
_entity_poly.pdbx_seq_one_letter_code
_entity_poly.pdbx_strand_id
1 'polypeptide(L)'
;MLKASDLARLKASLFAGKYNLLIGAGVSLDSCEKNAIDRLPSGWEFQKHLCALKNVSSDRPLSRVYQLLNPKEIEKELTRRFSNTIPGDTVKKIPHFIWNRIYTFNIDDALEGAYGEQRDFAKQNSSSINFNKPYASSSSHKDVQIVHLHGYAREPEAGYVFSQTEYAFNSKAINPWMTVLSQTLGTEPFIISGTSLSEPDLEYYLSHRTAVSGRQDRGPSILVEPSPDAITENDCKRHGLILVKATFTEFLSWLQAELGDAPSLETIILPSIDGVFDKALPALSKISFFTSVDIVRPALPSAGGGNCQDFSSVRYQLGKI
;
A
#
# COMPACT_ATOMS: atom_id res chain seq x y z
N MET A 1 -21.84 5.44 -2.53
CA MET A 1 -21.79 4.03 -3.00
C MET A 1 -21.21 3.99 -4.40
N LEU A 2 -20.40 2.98 -4.70
CA LEU A 2 -19.86 2.73 -6.03
C LEU A 2 -20.98 2.28 -6.98
N LYS A 3 -20.86 2.62 -8.27
CA LYS A 3 -21.71 2.03 -9.31
C LYS A 3 -21.43 0.53 -9.41
N ALA A 4 -22.43 -0.27 -9.79
CA ALA A 4 -22.28 -1.73 -9.88
C ALA A 4 -21.11 -2.17 -10.78
N SER A 5 -20.90 -1.47 -11.92
CA SER A 5 -19.76 -1.73 -12.81
C SER A 5 -18.42 -1.45 -12.16
N ASP A 6 -18.31 -0.37 -11.37
CA ASP A 6 -17.07 0.00 -10.67
C ASP A 6 -16.79 -0.97 -9.53
N LEU A 7 -17.83 -1.40 -8.81
CA LEU A 7 -17.72 -2.42 -7.77
C LEU A 7 -17.23 -3.76 -8.33
N ALA A 8 -17.78 -4.20 -9.46
CA ALA A 8 -17.33 -5.43 -10.11
C ALA A 8 -15.86 -5.36 -10.53
N ARG A 9 -15.43 -4.22 -11.09
CA ARG A 9 -14.02 -3.98 -11.46
C ARG A 9 -13.11 -3.88 -10.24
N LEU A 10 -13.57 -3.23 -9.16
CA LEU A 10 -12.86 -3.18 -7.88
C LEU A 10 -12.62 -4.58 -7.33
N LYS A 11 -13.68 -5.40 -7.24
CA LYS A 11 -13.59 -6.77 -6.76
C LYS A 11 -12.61 -7.60 -7.61
N ALA A 12 -12.77 -7.60 -8.92
CA ALA A 12 -11.89 -8.35 -9.83
C ALA A 12 -10.41 -7.97 -9.68
N SER A 13 -10.12 -6.68 -9.52
CA SER A 13 -8.73 -6.20 -9.39
C SER A 13 -8.14 -6.44 -8.00
N LEU A 14 -8.97 -6.40 -6.93
CA LEU A 14 -8.55 -6.80 -5.59
C LEU A 14 -8.27 -8.30 -5.52
N PHE A 15 -9.16 -9.13 -6.09
CA PHE A 15 -8.95 -10.57 -6.19
C PHE A 15 -7.67 -10.94 -6.96
N ALA A 16 -7.28 -10.10 -7.92
CA ALA A 16 -6.03 -10.28 -8.67
C ALA A 16 -4.80 -9.66 -7.98
N GLY A 17 -4.92 -9.16 -6.75
CA GLY A 17 -3.82 -8.54 -6.01
C GLY A 17 -3.20 -7.31 -6.72
N LYS A 18 -4.00 -6.56 -7.50
CA LYS A 18 -3.50 -5.45 -8.35
C LYS A 18 -3.61 -4.07 -7.70
N TYR A 19 -4.30 -3.95 -6.57
CA TYR A 19 -4.48 -2.66 -5.92
C TYR A 19 -3.24 -2.24 -5.14
N ASN A 20 -2.85 -1.00 -5.35
CA ASN A 20 -1.93 -0.31 -4.47
C ASN A 20 -2.72 0.47 -3.42
N LEU A 21 -2.14 0.58 -2.23
CA LEU A 21 -2.65 1.42 -1.16
C LEU A 21 -1.73 2.63 -0.98
N LEU A 22 -2.30 3.82 -0.86
CA LEU A 22 -1.58 5.04 -0.49
C LEU A 22 -2.24 5.64 0.75
N ILE A 23 -1.50 5.72 1.83
CA ILE A 23 -2.00 6.18 3.12
C ILE A 23 -1.20 7.34 3.69
N GLY A 24 -1.89 8.17 4.44
CA GLY A 24 -1.32 9.24 5.24
C GLY A 24 -1.72 9.15 6.71
N ALA A 25 -1.38 10.15 7.50
CA ALA A 25 -1.53 10.18 8.95
C ALA A 25 -2.97 9.93 9.45
N GLY A 26 -3.96 10.28 8.63
CA GLY A 26 -5.38 10.04 8.97
C GLY A 26 -5.74 8.56 9.18
N VAL A 27 -4.95 7.63 8.63
CA VAL A 27 -5.17 6.19 8.79
C VAL A 27 -4.64 5.67 10.14
N SER A 28 -3.65 6.34 10.73
CA SER A 28 -3.02 5.94 12.01
C SER A 28 -3.56 6.70 13.22
N LEU A 29 -4.63 7.52 13.08
CA LEU A 29 -5.14 8.39 14.17
C LEU A 29 -5.67 7.63 15.38
N ASP A 30 -6.10 6.40 15.21
CA ASP A 30 -6.55 5.50 16.28
C ASP A 30 -5.42 4.62 16.82
N SER A 31 -4.21 4.75 16.30
CA SER A 31 -2.99 4.13 16.82
C SER A 31 -2.41 4.98 17.95
N CYS A 32 -1.64 4.35 18.84
CA CYS A 32 -1.06 5.00 20.01
C CYS A 32 0.46 4.95 19.98
N GLU A 33 1.08 5.91 20.68
CA GLU A 33 2.49 5.82 21.04
C GLU A 33 2.75 4.56 21.90
N LYS A 34 4.01 4.15 22.03
CA LYS A 34 4.40 2.98 22.79
C LYS A 34 3.85 2.93 24.23
N ASN A 35 3.60 4.09 24.83
CA ASN A 35 3.04 4.21 26.17
C ASN A 35 1.55 3.82 26.27
N ALA A 36 0.87 3.58 25.16
CA ALA A 36 -0.56 3.26 25.03
C ALA A 36 -1.52 4.34 25.59
N ILE A 37 -1.03 5.54 25.87
CA ILE A 37 -1.81 6.65 26.44
C ILE A 37 -2.10 7.70 25.37
N ASP A 38 -1.05 8.13 24.68
CA ASP A 38 -1.15 9.19 23.69
C ASP A 38 -1.40 8.58 22.31
N ARG A 39 -2.44 9.06 21.62
CA ARG A 39 -2.67 8.70 20.23
C ARG A 39 -1.64 9.34 19.31
N LEU A 40 -1.41 8.75 18.17
CA LEU A 40 -0.57 9.36 17.15
C LEU A 40 -1.25 10.65 16.64
N PRO A 41 -0.48 11.74 16.49
CA PRO A 41 -1.02 12.99 16.01
C PRO A 41 -1.29 12.95 14.50
N SER A 42 -2.28 13.71 14.05
CA SER A 42 -2.38 14.08 12.63
C SER A 42 -1.18 14.94 12.22
N GLY A 43 -0.91 15.05 10.91
CA GLY A 43 0.17 15.90 10.40
C GLY A 43 0.03 17.35 10.87
N TRP A 44 -1.22 17.87 10.95
CA TRP A 44 -1.50 19.22 11.42
C TRP A 44 -1.28 19.39 12.95
N GLU A 45 -1.71 18.43 13.77
CA GLU A 45 -1.45 18.44 15.21
C GLU A 45 0.05 18.38 15.49
N PHE A 46 0.77 17.54 14.75
CA PHE A 46 2.20 17.42 14.86
C PHE A 46 2.94 18.71 14.43
N GLN A 47 2.51 19.33 13.33
CA GLN A 47 3.02 20.64 12.92
C GLN A 47 2.85 21.68 14.01
N LYS A 48 1.65 21.79 14.59
CA LYS A 48 1.39 22.72 15.69
C LYS A 48 2.25 22.45 16.92
N HIS A 49 2.42 21.18 17.27
CA HIS A 49 3.27 20.80 18.39
C HIS A 49 4.71 21.26 18.17
N LEU A 50 5.28 21.02 16.99
CA LEU A 50 6.64 21.46 16.66
C LEU A 50 6.75 22.99 16.57
N CYS A 51 5.73 23.68 16.05
CA CYS A 51 5.68 25.14 16.05
C CYS A 51 5.74 25.70 17.47
N ALA A 52 4.96 25.15 18.39
CA ALA A 52 4.98 25.52 19.79
C ALA A 52 6.33 25.22 20.45
N LEU A 53 6.90 24.07 20.20
CA LEU A 53 8.23 23.65 20.68
C LEU A 53 9.33 24.66 20.27
N LYS A 54 9.25 25.18 19.05
CA LYS A 54 10.22 26.12 18.48
C LYS A 54 9.84 27.59 18.64
N ASN A 55 8.71 27.86 19.31
CA ASN A 55 8.15 29.20 19.51
C ASN A 55 8.01 30.00 18.19
N VAL A 56 7.49 29.34 17.17
CA VAL A 56 7.18 29.93 15.87
C VAL A 56 5.67 29.89 15.60
N SER A 57 5.20 30.70 14.64
CA SER A 57 3.77 30.74 14.28
C SER A 57 3.27 29.37 13.79
N SER A 58 2.05 28.99 14.22
CA SER A 58 1.42 27.70 13.94
C SER A 58 1.03 27.49 12.47
N ASP A 59 1.16 28.51 11.63
CA ASP A 59 0.92 28.46 10.18
C ASP A 59 2.18 28.05 9.37
N ARG A 60 3.33 27.94 10.06
CA ARG A 60 4.58 27.54 9.40
C ARG A 60 4.50 26.08 8.95
N PRO A 61 4.81 25.78 7.66
CA PRO A 61 4.78 24.40 7.16
C PRO A 61 5.70 23.46 7.96
N LEU A 62 5.27 22.22 8.13
CA LEU A 62 6.00 21.18 8.86
C LEU A 62 7.46 21.06 8.39
N SER A 63 7.69 21.10 7.07
CA SER A 63 9.03 21.07 6.47
C SER A 63 9.96 22.19 6.95
N ARG A 64 9.42 23.38 7.19
CA ARG A 64 10.23 24.53 7.68
C ARG A 64 10.51 24.43 9.16
N VAL A 65 9.56 23.96 9.94
CA VAL A 65 9.73 23.82 11.40
C VAL A 65 10.66 22.67 11.71
N TYR A 66 10.57 21.55 10.96
CA TYR A 66 11.46 20.42 11.07
C TYR A 66 12.95 20.83 10.95
N GLN A 67 13.28 21.72 10.02
CA GLN A 67 14.66 22.23 9.83
C GLN A 67 15.25 22.97 11.05
N LEU A 68 14.41 23.37 12.00
CA LEU A 68 14.83 24.02 13.24
C LEU A 68 15.14 23.02 14.37
N LEU A 69 14.83 21.74 14.18
CA LEU A 69 15.05 20.72 15.19
C LEU A 69 16.52 20.33 15.26
N ASN A 70 17.03 20.21 16.48
CA ASN A 70 18.34 19.62 16.71
C ASN A 70 18.25 18.08 16.79
N PRO A 71 19.38 17.34 16.73
CA PRO A 71 19.38 15.87 16.74
C PRO A 71 18.67 15.25 17.94
N LYS A 72 18.72 15.86 19.13
CA LYS A 72 18.02 15.35 20.33
C LYS A 72 16.50 15.51 20.22
N GLU A 73 16.06 16.62 19.63
CA GLU A 73 14.64 16.87 19.37
C GLU A 73 14.13 15.94 18.28
N ILE A 74 14.89 15.70 17.21
CA ILE A 74 14.55 14.72 16.18
C ILE A 74 14.39 13.33 16.81
N GLU A 75 15.35 12.92 17.62
CA GLU A 75 15.30 11.63 18.31
C GLU A 75 14.05 11.52 19.20
N LYS A 76 13.72 12.56 19.97
CA LYS A 76 12.58 12.55 20.88
C LYS A 76 11.24 12.64 20.17
N GLU A 77 11.08 13.65 19.30
CA GLU A 77 9.77 14.03 18.75
C GLU A 77 9.40 13.21 17.51
N LEU A 78 10.39 12.66 16.78
CA LEU A 78 10.11 11.81 15.64
C LEU A 78 10.44 10.35 15.92
N THR A 79 11.72 10.03 16.15
CA THR A 79 12.17 8.64 16.23
C THR A 79 11.48 7.86 17.34
N ARG A 80 11.53 8.35 18.59
CA ARG A 80 10.94 7.64 19.75
C ARG A 80 9.43 7.66 19.74
N ARG A 81 8.84 8.76 19.32
CA ARG A 81 7.39 8.95 19.33
C ARG A 81 6.68 8.04 18.35
N PHE A 82 7.27 7.84 17.16
CA PHE A 82 6.69 7.09 16.06
C PHE A 82 7.25 5.68 15.90
N SER A 83 8.09 5.21 16.83
CA SER A 83 8.61 3.84 16.86
C SER A 83 7.96 2.99 17.92
N ASN A 84 7.75 1.70 17.61
CA ASN A 84 7.09 0.73 18.48
C ASN A 84 5.68 1.19 18.89
N THR A 85 4.98 1.77 17.95
CA THR A 85 3.60 2.22 18.13
C THR A 85 2.66 1.04 18.30
N ILE A 86 1.52 1.28 18.94
CA ILE A 86 0.46 0.29 19.09
C ILE A 86 -0.55 0.53 17.98
N PRO A 87 -0.74 -0.44 17.05
CA PRO A 87 -1.64 -0.27 15.93
C PRO A 87 -3.10 -0.13 16.39
N GLY A 88 -3.81 0.84 15.80
CA GLY A 88 -5.24 1.00 15.96
C GLY A 88 -6.06 0.03 15.10
N ASP A 89 -7.36 0.00 15.31
CA ASP A 89 -8.26 -0.91 14.61
C ASP A 89 -8.29 -0.67 13.10
N THR A 90 -8.06 0.57 12.67
CA THR A 90 -8.01 0.92 11.26
C THR A 90 -6.85 0.24 10.55
N VAL A 91 -5.63 0.39 11.06
CA VAL A 91 -4.44 -0.22 10.45
C VAL A 91 -4.45 -1.75 10.56
N LYS A 92 -5.06 -2.31 11.63
CA LYS A 92 -5.21 -3.78 11.82
C LYS A 92 -6.06 -4.46 10.76
N LYS A 93 -6.92 -3.73 10.04
CA LYS A 93 -7.72 -4.28 8.94
C LYS A 93 -6.94 -4.38 7.62
N ILE A 94 -5.87 -3.61 7.44
CA ILE A 94 -5.10 -3.57 6.20
C ILE A 94 -4.49 -4.94 5.82
N PRO A 95 -3.88 -5.71 6.76
CA PRO A 95 -3.33 -7.03 6.48
C PRO A 95 -4.34 -8.08 6.00
N HIS A 96 -5.64 -7.85 6.14
CA HIS A 96 -6.68 -8.78 5.69
C HIS A 96 -6.90 -8.78 4.17
N PHE A 97 -6.25 -7.89 3.45
CA PHE A 97 -6.33 -7.77 2.00
C PHE A 97 -4.97 -8.07 1.36
N ILE A 98 -5.00 -8.36 0.05
CA ILE A 98 -3.78 -8.52 -0.75
C ILE A 98 -3.53 -7.23 -1.51
N TRP A 99 -2.37 -6.63 -1.25
CA TRP A 99 -1.94 -5.39 -1.88
C TRP A 99 -0.78 -5.66 -2.85
N ASN A 100 -0.78 -4.99 -3.98
CA ASN A 100 0.37 -4.99 -4.87
C ASN A 100 1.56 -4.28 -4.21
N ARG A 101 1.30 -3.11 -3.61
CA ARG A 101 2.25 -2.35 -2.80
C ARG A 101 1.50 -1.37 -1.90
N ILE A 102 2.10 -1.02 -0.78
CA ILE A 102 1.60 0.01 0.11
C ILE A 102 2.61 1.15 0.11
N TYR A 103 2.15 2.35 -0.19
CA TYR A 103 2.89 3.60 -0.05
C TYR A 103 2.35 4.35 1.14
N THR A 104 3.23 4.92 1.95
CA THR A 104 2.82 5.72 3.10
C THR A 104 3.64 6.99 3.22
N PHE A 105 2.94 8.10 3.54
CA PHE A 105 3.57 9.33 3.99
C PHE A 105 3.84 9.31 5.49
N ASN A 106 3.36 8.30 6.21
CA ASN A 106 3.57 8.16 7.63
C ASN A 106 5.00 7.74 7.92
N ILE A 107 5.55 8.31 8.98
CA ILE A 107 6.86 7.92 9.51
C ILE A 107 6.76 6.86 10.60
N ASP A 108 5.54 6.64 11.15
CA ASP A 108 5.27 5.64 12.19
C ASP A 108 5.35 4.20 11.65
N ASP A 109 5.47 3.25 12.59
CA ASP A 109 5.54 1.82 12.32
C ASP A 109 4.25 1.06 12.69
N ALA A 110 3.12 1.78 12.79
CA ALA A 110 1.85 1.17 13.18
C ALA A 110 1.39 0.09 12.18
N LEU A 111 1.66 0.31 10.89
CA LEU A 111 1.31 -0.67 9.86
C LEU A 111 2.11 -1.96 9.99
N GLU A 112 3.41 -1.86 10.23
CA GLU A 112 4.28 -3.01 10.48
C GLU A 112 3.87 -3.74 11.76
N GLY A 113 3.52 -2.98 12.80
CA GLY A 113 2.95 -3.51 14.04
C GLY A 113 1.69 -4.32 13.76
N ALA A 114 0.79 -3.81 12.92
CA ALA A 114 -0.44 -4.49 12.52
C ALA A 114 -0.17 -5.81 11.78
N TYR A 115 0.76 -5.83 10.84
CA TYR A 115 1.19 -7.08 10.18
C TYR A 115 1.80 -8.07 11.17
N GLY A 116 2.56 -7.57 12.17
CA GLY A 116 3.14 -8.39 13.21
C GLY A 116 2.12 -9.01 14.16
N GLU A 117 1.12 -8.23 14.60
CA GLU A 117 0.05 -8.68 15.50
C GLU A 117 -0.97 -9.60 14.81
N GLN A 118 -1.22 -9.37 13.51
CA GLN A 118 -2.24 -10.08 12.72
C GLN A 118 -1.68 -11.23 11.89
N ARG A 119 -0.54 -11.82 12.27
CA ARG A 119 0.16 -12.86 11.49
C ARG A 119 -0.76 -13.99 11.02
N ASP A 120 -1.68 -14.44 11.83
CA ASP A 120 -2.59 -15.55 11.51
C ASP A 120 -3.68 -15.16 10.49
N PHE A 121 -3.95 -13.86 10.35
CA PHE A 121 -4.98 -13.32 9.45
C PHE A 121 -4.38 -12.54 8.28
N ALA A 122 -3.10 -12.17 8.37
CA ALA A 122 -2.43 -11.44 7.32
C ALA A 122 -2.32 -12.28 6.06
N LYS A 123 -2.75 -11.71 4.94
CA LYS A 123 -2.70 -12.38 3.64
C LYS A 123 -1.32 -12.36 3.01
N GLN A 124 -0.41 -11.50 3.49
CA GLN A 124 0.94 -11.31 3.00
C GLN A 124 1.90 -11.07 4.15
N ASN A 125 3.18 -11.40 3.98
CA ASN A 125 4.22 -10.87 4.84
C ASN A 125 4.51 -9.41 4.43
N SER A 126 4.95 -8.59 5.37
CA SER A 126 5.34 -7.21 5.08
C SER A 126 6.85 -7.03 5.09
N SER A 127 7.33 -6.15 4.23
CA SER A 127 8.71 -5.66 4.23
C SER A 127 8.73 -4.15 4.08
N SER A 128 9.39 -3.45 5.01
CA SER A 128 9.47 -1.99 5.00
C SER A 128 10.62 -1.52 4.13
N ILE A 129 10.37 -0.48 3.37
CA ILE A 129 11.35 0.16 2.50
C ILE A 129 11.32 1.65 2.76
N ASN A 130 12.46 2.21 3.15
CA ASN A 130 12.60 3.65 3.33
C ASN A 130 12.87 4.34 1.99
N PHE A 131 12.46 5.60 1.85
CA PHE A 131 12.55 6.40 0.61
C PHE A 131 13.93 6.42 -0.05
N ASN A 132 15.00 6.29 0.73
CA ASN A 132 16.39 6.33 0.27
C ASN A 132 16.92 4.99 -0.25
N LYS A 133 16.17 3.91 -0.10
CA LYS A 133 16.59 2.59 -0.61
C LYS A 133 16.36 2.50 -2.11
N PRO A 134 17.23 1.77 -2.83
CA PRO A 134 17.04 1.56 -4.26
C PRO A 134 15.73 0.82 -4.55
N TYR A 135 15.19 1.04 -5.73
CA TYR A 135 14.01 0.31 -6.18
C TYR A 135 14.30 -1.19 -6.24
N ALA A 136 13.41 -1.95 -5.64
CA ALA A 136 13.37 -3.40 -5.77
C ALA A 136 11.95 -3.81 -6.20
N SER A 137 11.83 -4.59 -7.26
CA SER A 137 10.54 -5.14 -7.65
C SER A 137 10.09 -6.17 -6.61
N SER A 138 8.80 -6.16 -6.25
CA SER A 138 8.22 -7.29 -5.54
C SER A 138 8.15 -8.48 -6.50
N SER A 139 8.77 -9.58 -6.14
CA SER A 139 8.81 -10.78 -6.97
C SER A 139 7.67 -11.76 -6.67
N SER A 140 6.87 -11.49 -5.66
CA SER A 140 5.85 -12.43 -5.18
C SER A 140 4.68 -11.70 -4.53
N HIS A 141 3.46 -12.19 -4.77
CA HIS A 141 2.28 -11.75 -4.00
C HIS A 141 2.29 -12.23 -2.53
N LYS A 142 3.27 -13.05 -2.13
CA LYS A 142 3.43 -13.48 -0.73
C LYS A 142 3.91 -12.36 0.17
N ASP A 143 4.61 -11.39 -0.39
CA ASP A 143 5.22 -10.29 0.34
C ASP A 143 4.73 -8.96 -0.21
N VAL A 144 4.31 -8.07 0.69
CA VAL A 144 3.96 -6.70 0.36
C VAL A 144 5.08 -5.75 0.80
N GLN A 145 5.45 -4.85 -0.08
CA GLN A 145 6.39 -3.78 0.23
C GLN A 145 5.63 -2.57 0.81
N ILE A 146 6.01 -2.15 2.01
CA ILE A 146 5.53 -0.90 2.64
C ILE A 146 6.61 0.15 2.41
N VAL A 147 6.31 1.13 1.57
CA VAL A 147 7.25 2.17 1.15
C VAL A 147 6.99 3.45 1.92
N HIS A 148 7.90 3.80 2.81
CA HIS A 148 7.87 5.04 3.59
C HIS A 148 8.46 6.20 2.79
N LEU A 149 7.59 7.07 2.28
CA LEU A 149 7.98 8.16 1.39
C LEU A 149 8.59 9.36 2.12
N HIS A 150 8.24 9.56 3.39
CA HIS A 150 8.71 10.68 4.23
C HIS A 150 9.75 10.27 5.28
N GLY A 151 10.23 9.02 5.23
CA GLY A 151 11.14 8.47 6.22
C GLY A 151 10.46 7.46 7.12
N TYR A 152 11.26 6.69 7.86
CA TYR A 152 10.79 5.60 8.69
C TYR A 152 11.40 5.70 10.08
N ALA A 153 10.58 5.74 11.13
CA ALA A 153 11.03 5.97 12.48
C ALA A 153 11.98 4.89 13.04
N ARG A 154 11.94 3.67 12.46
CA ARG A 154 12.90 2.60 12.80
C ARG A 154 14.23 2.67 12.05
N GLU A 155 14.34 3.56 11.04
CA GLU A 155 15.57 3.83 10.29
C GLU A 155 15.92 5.33 10.30
N PRO A 156 16.13 5.94 11.49
CA PRO A 156 16.30 7.39 11.64
C PRO A 156 17.54 7.94 10.96
N GLU A 157 18.52 7.10 10.66
CA GLU A 157 19.73 7.47 9.97
C GLU A 157 19.50 7.94 8.52
N ALA A 158 18.37 7.55 7.92
CA ALA A 158 17.96 8.03 6.60
C ALA A 158 17.42 9.47 6.65
N GLY A 159 17.07 9.97 7.85
CA GLY A 159 16.40 11.24 8.04
C GLY A 159 14.91 11.18 7.69
N TYR A 160 14.26 12.35 7.79
CA TYR A 160 12.85 12.53 7.49
C TYR A 160 12.70 13.64 6.45
N VAL A 161 11.70 13.51 5.59
CA VAL A 161 11.46 14.43 4.48
C VAL A 161 9.98 14.79 4.47
N PHE A 162 9.68 16.08 4.48
CA PHE A 162 8.31 16.59 4.52
C PHE A 162 7.98 17.48 3.31
N SER A 163 8.86 17.55 2.31
CA SER A 163 8.60 18.26 1.05
C SER A 163 9.49 17.77 -0.08
N GLN A 164 9.05 17.95 -1.32
CA GLN A 164 9.87 17.66 -2.51
C GLN A 164 11.18 18.47 -2.55
N THR A 165 11.12 19.71 -2.06
CA THR A 165 12.32 20.56 -1.99
C THR A 165 13.37 19.93 -1.08
N GLU A 166 12.97 19.30 0.02
CA GLU A 166 13.89 18.59 0.90
C GLU A 166 14.47 17.33 0.24
N TYR A 167 13.68 16.61 -0.55
CA TYR A 167 14.18 15.51 -1.37
C TYR A 167 15.28 16.00 -2.32
N ALA A 168 15.07 17.14 -2.96
CA ALA A 168 16.06 17.71 -3.88
C ALA A 168 17.35 18.16 -3.17
N PHE A 169 17.26 18.66 -1.93
CA PHE A 169 18.43 19.12 -1.16
C PHE A 169 19.15 17.99 -0.41
N ASN A 170 18.42 17.03 0.14
CA ASN A 170 18.99 15.96 0.97
C ASN A 170 19.46 14.75 0.18
N SER A 171 18.95 14.55 -1.02
CA SER A 171 19.42 13.48 -1.88
C SER A 171 20.21 14.04 -3.05
N LYS A 172 21.51 13.75 -3.07
CA LYS A 172 22.31 13.88 -4.31
C LYS A 172 21.82 12.88 -5.39
N ALA A 173 20.77 12.13 -5.12
CA ALA A 173 20.15 11.17 -6.00
C ALA A 173 18.64 11.40 -6.04
N ILE A 174 18.05 11.27 -7.21
CA ILE A 174 16.59 11.24 -7.44
C ILE A 174 16.01 10.18 -6.52
N ASN A 175 14.99 10.53 -5.72
CA ASN A 175 14.25 9.55 -4.93
C ASN A 175 13.55 8.54 -5.86
N PRO A 176 14.03 7.30 -5.96
CA PRO A 176 13.51 6.35 -6.93
C PRO A 176 12.03 6.02 -6.66
N TRP A 177 11.60 6.05 -5.39
CA TRP A 177 10.26 5.66 -5.00
C TRP A 177 9.20 6.70 -5.36
N MET A 178 9.54 7.99 -5.37
CA MET A 178 8.64 9.02 -5.84
C MET A 178 8.41 8.92 -7.36
N THR A 179 9.46 8.61 -8.12
CA THR A 179 9.31 8.32 -9.57
C THR A 179 8.45 7.10 -9.79
N VAL A 180 8.67 6.02 -9.04
CA VAL A 180 7.85 4.80 -9.11
C VAL A 180 6.40 5.10 -8.75
N LEU A 181 6.15 5.84 -7.67
CA LEU A 181 4.78 6.24 -7.27
C LEU A 181 4.08 7.02 -8.38
N SER A 182 4.78 8.01 -9.00
CA SER A 182 4.23 8.80 -10.10
C SER A 182 3.78 7.92 -11.27
N GLN A 183 4.66 7.01 -11.71
CA GLN A 183 4.35 6.07 -12.78
C GLN A 183 3.20 5.14 -12.41
N THR A 184 3.24 4.59 -11.19
CA THR A 184 2.24 3.65 -10.69
C THR A 184 0.87 4.31 -10.55
N LEU A 185 0.80 5.56 -10.03
CA LEU A 185 -0.44 6.34 -9.95
C LEU A 185 -1.09 6.54 -11.32
N GLY A 186 -0.30 6.73 -12.37
CA GLY A 186 -0.80 6.87 -13.76
C GLY A 186 -1.24 5.56 -14.39
N THR A 187 -0.79 4.41 -13.89
CA THR A 187 -0.91 3.13 -14.60
C THR A 187 -1.67 2.05 -13.85
N GLU A 188 -1.80 2.12 -12.54
CA GLU A 188 -2.38 1.08 -11.70
C GLU A 188 -3.54 1.61 -10.84
N PRO A 189 -4.43 0.75 -10.34
CA PRO A 189 -5.49 1.16 -9.44
C PRO A 189 -4.97 1.43 -8.04
N PHE A 190 -5.52 2.46 -7.40
CA PHE A 190 -5.19 2.87 -6.04
C PHE A 190 -6.41 2.97 -5.15
N ILE A 191 -6.24 2.66 -3.88
CA ILE A 191 -7.06 3.15 -2.79
C ILE A 191 -6.21 4.15 -2.02
N ILE A 192 -6.71 5.38 -1.87
CA ILE A 192 -6.03 6.49 -1.21
C ILE A 192 -6.86 6.88 0.02
N SER A 193 -6.24 7.02 1.18
CA SER A 193 -6.91 7.48 2.40
C SER A 193 -5.96 8.11 3.41
N GLY A 194 -6.53 8.94 4.31
CA GLY A 194 -5.79 9.55 5.41
C GLY A 194 -4.75 10.59 5.00
N THR A 195 -4.76 11.01 3.76
CA THR A 195 -3.92 12.08 3.22
C THR A 195 -4.78 13.08 2.46
N SER A 196 -4.42 14.35 2.51
CA SER A 196 -5.08 15.38 1.70
C SER A 196 -4.56 15.34 0.26
N LEU A 197 -5.46 15.45 -0.72
CA LEU A 197 -5.06 15.61 -2.12
C LEU A 197 -4.32 16.94 -2.38
N SER A 198 -4.45 17.90 -1.47
CA SER A 198 -3.73 19.18 -1.51
C SER A 198 -2.30 19.10 -0.97
N GLU A 199 -1.83 17.93 -0.55
CA GLU A 199 -0.40 17.77 -0.27
C GLU A 199 0.40 18.00 -1.56
N PRO A 200 1.35 18.95 -1.58
CA PRO A 200 2.02 19.38 -2.82
C PRO A 200 2.65 18.23 -3.60
N ASP A 201 3.14 17.23 -2.87
CA ASP A 201 3.77 16.06 -3.47
C ASP A 201 2.74 15.18 -4.18
N LEU A 202 1.58 14.95 -3.57
CA LEU A 202 0.53 14.13 -4.14
C LEU A 202 -0.16 14.85 -5.31
N GLU A 203 -0.45 16.13 -5.19
CA GLU A 203 -1.05 16.93 -6.27
C GLU A 203 -0.18 16.89 -7.53
N TYR A 204 1.14 17.07 -7.38
CA TYR A 204 2.08 16.97 -8.48
C TYR A 204 1.98 15.62 -9.21
N TYR A 205 1.99 14.50 -8.47
CA TYR A 205 1.93 13.16 -9.07
C TYR A 205 0.56 12.84 -9.67
N LEU A 206 -0.51 13.28 -9.04
CA LEU A 206 -1.85 13.12 -9.58
C LEU A 206 -2.07 13.94 -10.85
N SER A 207 -1.39 15.10 -11.01
CA SER A 207 -1.47 15.90 -12.23
C SER A 207 -0.95 15.16 -13.47
N HIS A 208 -0.01 14.22 -13.29
CA HIS A 208 0.48 13.33 -14.36
C HIS A 208 -0.45 12.14 -14.62
N ARG A 209 -1.43 11.93 -13.75
CA ARG A 209 -2.51 10.98 -14.00
C ARG A 209 -3.44 11.58 -15.05
N THR A 210 -3.01 11.51 -16.30
CA THR A 210 -3.92 11.79 -17.39
C THR A 210 -5.13 10.90 -17.21
N ALA A 211 -6.32 11.44 -17.43
CA ALA A 211 -7.53 10.67 -17.52
C ALA A 211 -7.31 9.59 -18.59
N VAL A 212 -6.74 8.47 -18.19
CA VAL A 212 -6.55 7.29 -19.04
C VAL A 212 -7.92 6.65 -19.17
N SER A 213 -8.78 7.33 -19.90
CA SER A 213 -10.16 6.97 -20.18
C SER A 213 -10.31 5.66 -20.97
N GLY A 214 -9.24 4.92 -21.22
CA GLY A 214 -9.25 3.75 -22.10
C GLY A 214 -8.91 2.41 -21.46
N ARG A 215 -8.52 2.35 -20.18
CA ARG A 215 -8.12 1.08 -19.56
C ARG A 215 -9.25 0.49 -18.72
N GLN A 216 -10.17 -0.19 -19.40
CA GLN A 216 -11.31 -0.87 -18.75
C GLN A 216 -10.91 -2.11 -17.93
N ASP A 217 -9.71 -2.63 -18.12
CA ASP A 217 -9.16 -3.82 -17.47
C ASP A 217 -8.61 -3.56 -16.05
N ARG A 218 -8.51 -2.28 -15.63
CA ARG A 218 -8.03 -1.90 -14.31
C ARG A 218 -9.19 -1.49 -13.42
N GLY A 219 -9.10 -1.83 -12.12
CA GLY A 219 -10.03 -1.35 -11.11
C GLY A 219 -10.03 0.18 -11.03
N PRO A 220 -11.13 0.79 -10.56
CA PRO A 220 -11.19 2.24 -10.36
C PRO A 220 -10.21 2.65 -9.26
N SER A 221 -9.59 3.83 -9.39
CA SER A 221 -8.89 4.41 -8.23
C SER A 221 -9.86 5.19 -7.37
N ILE A 222 -9.72 5.05 -6.06
CA ILE A 222 -10.69 5.49 -5.06
C ILE A 222 -9.97 6.39 -4.06
N LEU A 223 -10.56 7.55 -3.75
CA LEU A 223 -10.26 8.32 -2.57
C LEU A 223 -11.31 8.03 -1.50
N VAL A 224 -10.87 7.63 -0.31
CA VAL A 224 -11.73 7.46 0.87
C VAL A 224 -11.48 8.62 1.82
N GLU A 225 -12.49 9.49 1.97
CA GLU A 225 -12.41 10.71 2.76
C GLU A 225 -13.74 10.89 3.51
N PRO A 226 -13.74 10.98 4.86
CA PRO A 226 -14.98 11.06 5.63
C PRO A 226 -15.73 12.39 5.45
N SER A 227 -15.03 13.49 5.27
CA SER A 227 -15.60 14.84 5.21
C SER A 227 -15.02 15.66 4.06
N PRO A 228 -15.19 15.22 2.79
CA PRO A 228 -14.64 15.92 1.65
C PRO A 228 -15.35 17.26 1.46
N ASP A 229 -14.58 18.28 1.13
CA ASP A 229 -15.07 19.58 0.71
C ASP A 229 -15.25 19.66 -0.83
N ALA A 230 -15.71 20.81 -1.29
CA ALA A 230 -15.93 21.06 -2.72
C ALA A 230 -14.62 21.01 -3.54
N ILE A 231 -13.47 21.34 -2.93
CA ILE A 231 -12.16 21.27 -3.57
C ILE A 231 -11.79 19.79 -3.77
N THR A 232 -11.89 18.98 -2.73
CA THR A 232 -11.65 17.53 -2.81
C THR A 232 -12.54 16.86 -3.85
N GLU A 233 -13.83 17.23 -3.92
CA GLU A 233 -14.75 16.70 -4.94
C GLU A 233 -14.33 17.08 -6.37
N ASN A 234 -13.85 18.31 -6.57
CA ASN A 234 -13.36 18.80 -7.85
C ASN A 234 -12.06 18.08 -8.25
N ASP A 235 -11.14 17.92 -7.33
CA ASP A 235 -9.86 17.26 -7.56
C ASP A 235 -10.04 15.77 -7.90
N CYS A 236 -10.97 15.09 -7.21
CA CYS A 236 -11.34 13.73 -7.58
C CYS A 236 -11.82 13.63 -9.03
N LYS A 237 -12.67 14.55 -9.48
CA LYS A 237 -13.13 14.61 -10.87
C LYS A 237 -11.98 14.87 -11.82
N ARG A 238 -11.12 15.85 -11.52
CA ARG A 238 -9.95 16.23 -12.30
C ARG A 238 -8.98 15.08 -12.49
N HIS A 239 -8.75 14.30 -11.44
CA HIS A 239 -7.78 13.19 -11.44
C HIS A 239 -8.40 11.82 -11.75
N GLY A 240 -9.69 11.75 -12.04
CA GLY A 240 -10.38 10.50 -12.35
C GLY A 240 -10.42 9.53 -11.16
N LEU A 241 -10.58 10.07 -9.95
CA LEU A 241 -10.76 9.30 -8.72
C LEU A 241 -12.25 9.16 -8.40
N ILE A 242 -12.66 8.02 -7.89
CA ILE A 242 -13.98 7.85 -7.29
C ILE A 242 -13.90 8.25 -5.82
N LEU A 243 -14.67 9.25 -5.42
CA LEU A 243 -14.76 9.68 -4.04
C LEU A 243 -15.74 8.80 -3.27
N VAL A 244 -15.29 8.24 -2.15
CA VAL A 244 -16.10 7.51 -1.18
C VAL A 244 -16.11 8.27 0.13
N LYS A 245 -17.29 8.76 0.52
CA LYS A 245 -17.51 9.51 1.77
C LYS A 245 -17.68 8.51 2.93
N ALA A 246 -16.58 8.13 3.55
CA ALA A 246 -16.53 7.21 4.68
C ALA A 246 -15.20 7.37 5.43
N THR A 247 -15.14 6.93 6.67
CA THR A 247 -13.87 6.65 7.31
C THR A 247 -13.18 5.46 6.65
N PHE A 248 -11.86 5.37 6.73
CA PHE A 248 -11.15 4.24 6.14
C PHE A 248 -11.54 2.91 6.79
N THR A 249 -11.79 2.92 8.09
CA THR A 249 -12.28 1.76 8.85
C THR A 249 -13.62 1.25 8.33
N GLU A 250 -14.59 2.16 8.09
CA GLU A 250 -15.89 1.81 7.51
C GLU A 250 -15.75 1.27 6.11
N PHE A 251 -14.90 1.90 5.29
CA PHE A 251 -14.64 1.45 3.93
C PHE A 251 -14.03 0.04 3.89
N LEU A 252 -13.00 -0.24 4.70
CA LEU A 252 -12.40 -1.58 4.76
C LEU A 252 -13.39 -2.63 5.29
N SER A 253 -14.22 -2.26 6.29
CA SER A 253 -15.26 -3.17 6.81
C SER A 253 -16.33 -3.48 5.75
N TRP A 254 -16.79 -2.46 5.03
CA TRP A 254 -17.70 -2.65 3.91
C TRP A 254 -17.06 -3.50 2.80
N LEU A 255 -15.80 -3.22 2.46
CA LEU A 255 -15.08 -3.95 1.43
C LEU A 255 -14.91 -5.43 1.80
N GLN A 256 -14.61 -5.72 3.06
CA GLN A 256 -14.52 -7.10 3.59
C GLN A 256 -15.87 -7.81 3.50
N ALA A 257 -16.98 -7.14 3.84
CA ALA A 257 -18.33 -7.70 3.72
C ALA A 257 -18.70 -7.97 2.25
N GLU A 258 -18.32 -7.08 1.32
CA GLU A 258 -18.58 -7.21 -0.10
C GLU A 258 -17.76 -8.31 -0.79
N LEU A 259 -16.55 -8.56 -0.32
CA LEU A 259 -15.66 -9.60 -0.87
C LEU A 259 -16.01 -10.99 -0.33
N GLY A 260 -16.70 -11.09 0.81
CA GLY A 260 -16.84 -12.35 1.54
C GLY A 260 -15.49 -12.81 2.09
N ASP A 261 -15.26 -14.11 2.13
CA ASP A 261 -13.94 -14.65 2.49
C ASP A 261 -12.91 -14.17 1.45
N ALA A 262 -12.04 -13.27 1.89
CA ALA A 262 -11.01 -12.70 1.03
C ALA A 262 -10.18 -13.84 0.41
N PRO A 263 -9.87 -13.76 -0.89
CA PRO A 263 -9.19 -14.82 -1.59
C PRO A 263 -7.87 -15.17 -0.91
N SER A 264 -7.59 -16.45 -0.78
CA SER A 264 -6.26 -16.91 -0.40
C SER A 264 -5.27 -16.58 -1.53
N LEU A 265 -3.99 -16.49 -1.22
CA LEU A 265 -2.94 -16.36 -2.24
C LEU A 265 -3.05 -17.45 -3.32
N GLU A 266 -3.48 -18.64 -2.94
CA GLU A 266 -3.73 -19.77 -3.84
C GLU A 266 -4.81 -19.46 -4.86
N THR A 267 -5.89 -18.81 -4.46
CA THR A 267 -6.98 -18.40 -5.36
C THR A 267 -6.53 -17.37 -6.40
N ILE A 268 -5.53 -16.55 -6.07
CA ILE A 268 -4.96 -15.54 -6.99
C ILE A 268 -3.95 -16.17 -7.95
N ILE A 269 -3.13 -17.08 -7.46
CA ILE A 269 -2.02 -17.66 -8.23
C ILE A 269 -2.53 -18.71 -9.23
N LEU A 270 -3.48 -19.55 -8.85
CA LEU A 270 -3.98 -20.64 -9.69
C LEU A 270 -4.51 -20.17 -11.05
N PRO A 271 -5.41 -19.18 -11.17
CA PRO A 271 -5.89 -18.71 -12.47
C PRO A 271 -4.79 -18.11 -13.34
N SER A 272 -3.77 -17.49 -12.73
CA SER A 272 -2.64 -16.93 -13.47
C SER A 272 -1.74 -18.01 -14.03
N ILE A 273 -1.57 -19.10 -13.31
CA ILE A 273 -0.81 -20.27 -13.74
C ILE A 273 -1.55 -21.00 -14.86
N ASP A 274 -2.84 -21.28 -14.71
CA ASP A 274 -3.67 -21.93 -15.73
C ASP A 274 -3.67 -21.14 -17.04
N GLY A 275 -3.85 -19.83 -16.97
CA GLY A 275 -3.83 -18.97 -18.16
C GLY A 275 -2.45 -18.89 -18.86
N VAL A 276 -1.36 -19.06 -18.13
CA VAL A 276 0.00 -19.15 -18.69
C VAL A 276 0.22 -20.50 -19.33
N PHE A 277 -0.20 -21.59 -18.70
CA PHE A 277 -0.09 -22.94 -19.23
C PHE A 277 -0.93 -23.13 -20.50
N ASP A 278 -2.19 -22.68 -20.51
CA ASP A 278 -3.07 -22.75 -21.67
C ASP A 278 -2.51 -21.99 -22.89
N LYS A 279 -1.79 -20.90 -22.68
CA LYS A 279 -1.12 -20.15 -23.74
C LYS A 279 0.23 -20.72 -24.15
N ALA A 280 0.96 -21.30 -23.21
CA ALA A 280 2.30 -21.84 -23.45
C ALA A 280 2.27 -23.26 -24.03
N LEU A 281 1.27 -24.09 -23.69
CA LEU A 281 1.18 -25.47 -24.17
C LEU A 281 1.20 -25.58 -25.72
N PRO A 282 0.45 -24.78 -26.50
CA PRO A 282 0.51 -24.84 -27.97
C PRO A 282 1.85 -24.40 -28.54
N ALA A 283 2.58 -23.54 -27.82
CA ALA A 283 3.92 -23.11 -28.23
C ALA A 283 4.99 -24.17 -27.88
N LEU A 284 4.87 -24.78 -26.71
CA LEU A 284 5.78 -25.84 -26.23
C LEU A 284 5.63 -27.13 -27.03
N SER A 285 4.44 -27.50 -27.47
CA SER A 285 4.20 -28.67 -28.33
C SER A 285 4.86 -28.57 -29.71
N LYS A 286 5.25 -27.37 -30.14
CA LYS A 286 5.98 -27.14 -31.41
C LYS A 286 7.49 -27.23 -31.26
N ILE A 287 7.99 -27.35 -30.03
CA ILE A 287 9.43 -27.50 -29.79
C ILE A 287 9.74 -28.98 -29.68
N SER A 288 10.44 -29.52 -30.70
CA SER A 288 10.73 -30.94 -30.84
C SER A 288 11.58 -31.62 -29.72
N PHE A 289 11.87 -30.89 -28.66
CA PHE A 289 12.62 -31.37 -27.49
C PHE A 289 11.74 -31.93 -26.36
N PHE A 290 10.43 -31.70 -26.39
CA PHE A 290 9.52 -32.19 -25.35
C PHE A 290 8.69 -33.34 -25.90
N THR A 291 9.11 -34.58 -25.57
CA THR A 291 8.38 -35.80 -25.98
C THR A 291 7.23 -36.15 -25.05
N SER A 292 7.22 -35.69 -23.83
CA SER A 292 6.07 -35.74 -22.90
C SER A 292 6.24 -34.73 -21.77
N VAL A 293 5.18 -34.04 -21.40
CA VAL A 293 5.08 -33.26 -20.18
C VAL A 293 3.91 -33.83 -19.39
N ASP A 294 4.20 -34.61 -18.37
CA ASP A 294 3.20 -35.08 -17.43
C ASP A 294 2.80 -33.94 -16.48
N ILE A 295 1.71 -33.28 -16.79
CA ILE A 295 1.11 -32.27 -15.91
C ILE A 295 0.19 -33.01 -14.95
N VAL A 296 0.67 -33.27 -13.74
CA VAL A 296 -0.19 -33.71 -12.65
C VAL A 296 -1.00 -32.51 -12.18
N ARG A 297 -2.24 -32.36 -12.63
CA ARG A 297 -3.19 -31.41 -12.05
C ARG A 297 -3.56 -31.90 -10.67
N PRO A 298 -3.37 -31.13 -9.58
CA PRO A 298 -3.96 -31.48 -8.30
C PRO A 298 -5.47 -31.52 -8.49
N ALA A 299 -6.10 -32.62 -8.09
CA ALA A 299 -7.55 -32.72 -8.09
C ALA A 299 -8.09 -31.62 -7.18
N LEU A 300 -8.98 -30.78 -7.70
CA LEU A 300 -9.72 -29.84 -6.87
C LEU A 300 -10.45 -30.65 -5.80
N PRO A 301 -10.35 -30.28 -4.51
CA PRO A 301 -11.10 -30.96 -3.47
C PRO A 301 -12.59 -30.80 -3.80
N SER A 302 -13.28 -31.91 -4.02
CA SER A 302 -14.73 -31.94 -4.05
C SER A 302 -15.22 -31.41 -2.70
N ALA A 303 -16.22 -30.56 -2.71
CA ALA A 303 -16.83 -29.99 -1.53
C ALA A 303 -17.40 -31.12 -0.65
N GLY A 304 -16.60 -31.63 0.28
CA GLY A 304 -16.94 -32.71 1.20
C GLY A 304 -15.71 -33.22 1.91
N GLY A 305 -15.49 -32.74 3.07
CA GLY A 305 -14.66 -33.08 4.21
C GLY A 305 -13.55 -34.12 4.04
N GLY A 306 -12.34 -33.75 4.39
CA GLY A 306 -11.32 -34.68 4.83
C GLY A 306 -9.91 -34.35 4.36
N ASN A 307 -9.05 -34.05 5.32
CA ASN A 307 -7.59 -34.11 5.37
C ASN A 307 -6.76 -33.37 4.28
N CYS A 308 -6.13 -32.31 4.76
CA CYS A 308 -4.94 -31.71 4.13
C CYS A 308 -3.88 -32.77 3.85
N GLN A 309 -3.60 -33.06 2.60
CA GLN A 309 -2.37 -33.69 2.18
C GLN A 309 -1.39 -32.63 1.70
N ASP A 310 -0.17 -32.81 2.18
CA ASP A 310 1.01 -31.99 2.03
C ASP A 310 1.33 -31.63 0.56
N PHE A 311 1.34 -30.33 0.23
CA PHE A 311 1.68 -29.80 -1.10
C PHE A 311 3.21 -29.63 -1.30
N SER A 312 4.04 -30.47 -0.68
CA SER A 312 5.49 -30.29 -0.68
C SER A 312 6.24 -30.81 -1.89
N SER A 313 5.60 -31.23 -2.99
CA SER A 313 6.36 -31.74 -4.13
C SER A 313 5.76 -31.47 -5.51
N VAL A 314 5.89 -30.22 -6.01
CA VAL A 314 5.94 -30.00 -7.46
C VAL A 314 7.42 -30.08 -7.87
N ARG A 315 7.89 -31.25 -8.26
CA ARG A 315 9.23 -31.43 -8.85
C ARG A 315 9.15 -31.27 -10.35
N TYR A 316 9.85 -30.29 -10.89
CA TYR A 316 10.17 -30.24 -12.31
C TYR A 316 11.38 -31.11 -12.57
N GLN A 317 11.22 -32.22 -13.26
CA GLN A 317 12.35 -32.92 -13.84
C GLN A 317 12.62 -32.39 -15.25
N LEU A 318 13.62 -31.54 -15.38
CA LEU A 318 14.24 -31.26 -16.66
C LEU A 318 15.14 -32.43 -16.98
N GLY A 319 14.82 -33.18 -18.03
CA GLY A 319 15.67 -34.22 -18.53
C GLY A 319 17.03 -33.64 -18.94
N LYS A 320 18.12 -34.23 -18.43
CA LYS A 320 19.46 -33.92 -18.88
C LYS A 320 19.62 -34.33 -20.34
N ILE A 321 20.16 -33.42 -21.15
CA ILE A 321 20.84 -33.72 -22.41
C ILE A 321 22.15 -34.43 -22.11
#